data_96a137fe40fe44ec443860bdad28a6e0
#
_entry.id   96a137fe40fe44ec443860bdad28a6e0
#
_cell.length_a   1.000
_cell.length_b   1.000
_cell.length_c   1.000
_cell.angle_alpha   90.00
_cell.angle_beta   90.00
_cell.angle_gamma   90.00
#
_symmetry.space_group_name_H-M   'P 1'
#
loop_
_entity.id
_entity.type
_entity.pdbx_description
1 polymer ?
#
loop_
_entity_poly.entity_id
_entity_poly.type
_entity_poly.pdbx_seq_one_letter_code
_entity_poly.pdbx_strand_id
1 'polypeptide(L)'
;MNPKSVDILLIEDNPDHAELIIKALRNNNVLNEVHVVTSGEEAMDFLHQRGAYANAARPGLILLDIKLPGMDGIEFLRRVKADPKLKPIPVVVLTTSAGEKEIVDSYRCGANSYIVKPVDFAQFVKVIKELKLYWMVVNSLPR
;
A
#
# COMPACT_ATOMS: atom_id res chain seq x y z
N MET A 1 7.37 -7.79 20.22
CA MET A 1 7.60 -7.28 18.87
C MET A 1 7.91 -8.43 17.92
N ASN A 2 7.29 -8.43 16.77
CA ASN A 2 7.55 -9.42 15.74
C ASN A 2 8.66 -8.88 14.82
N PRO A 3 9.86 -9.47 14.82
CA PRO A 3 10.95 -8.94 14.00
C PRO A 3 10.71 -9.06 12.49
N LYS A 4 9.68 -9.82 12.08
CA LYS A 4 9.32 -9.96 10.66
C LYS A 4 8.20 -9.03 10.25
N SER A 5 7.65 -8.24 11.19
CA SER A 5 6.62 -7.26 10.84
C SER A 5 7.21 -6.18 9.95
N VAL A 6 6.43 -5.77 8.96
CA VAL A 6 6.84 -4.72 8.03
C VAL A 6 5.97 -3.50 8.23
N ASP A 7 6.51 -2.33 7.88
CA ASP A 7 5.72 -1.11 7.85
C ASP A 7 4.90 -1.08 6.57
N ILE A 8 3.75 -0.44 6.64
CA ILE A 8 2.86 -0.27 5.51
C ILE A 8 2.85 1.20 5.13
N LEU A 9 3.04 1.50 3.86
CA LEU A 9 2.89 2.86 3.35
C LEU A 9 1.53 2.94 2.65
N LEU A 10 0.65 3.78 3.15
CA LEU A 10 -0.67 4.01 2.57
C LEU A 10 -0.66 5.36 1.85
N ILE A 11 -0.91 5.36 0.56
CA ILE A 11 -0.95 6.57 -0.26
C ILE A 11 -2.41 6.86 -0.58
N GLU A 12 -2.97 7.85 0.12
CA GLU A 12 -4.38 8.18 0.06
C GLU A 12 -4.57 9.66 0.37
N ASP A 13 -5.13 10.42 -0.58
CA ASP A 13 -5.33 11.85 -0.42
C ASP A 13 -6.57 12.21 0.41
N ASN A 14 -7.53 11.31 0.52
CA ASN A 14 -8.75 11.53 1.29
C ASN A 14 -8.55 11.03 2.73
N PRO A 15 -8.52 11.94 3.72
CA PRO A 15 -8.26 11.54 5.11
C PRO A 15 -9.34 10.61 5.69
N ASP A 16 -10.58 10.74 5.23
CA ASP A 16 -11.65 9.86 5.70
C ASP A 16 -11.45 8.44 5.19
N HIS A 17 -11.05 8.29 3.93
CA HIS A 17 -10.73 6.96 3.38
C HIS A 17 -9.53 6.35 4.10
N ALA A 18 -8.50 7.14 4.35
CA ALA A 18 -7.32 6.66 5.06
C ALA A 18 -7.69 6.17 6.45
N GLU A 19 -8.51 6.95 7.17
CA GLU A 19 -8.95 6.57 8.51
C GLU A 19 -9.74 5.26 8.50
N LEU A 20 -10.64 5.09 7.53
CA LEU A 20 -11.45 3.88 7.41
C LEU A 20 -10.57 2.65 7.13
N ILE A 21 -9.57 2.80 6.28
CA ILE A 21 -8.65 1.71 5.96
C ILE A 21 -7.87 1.31 7.22
N ILE A 22 -7.29 2.27 7.91
CA ILE A 22 -6.52 2.00 9.12
C ILE A 22 -7.41 1.33 10.18
N LYS A 23 -8.62 1.84 10.36
CA LYS A 23 -9.56 1.29 11.32
C LYS A 23 -9.91 -0.16 11.01
N ALA A 24 -10.16 -0.46 9.74
CA ALA A 24 -10.46 -1.82 9.31
C ALA A 24 -9.28 -2.76 9.62
N LEU A 25 -8.06 -2.31 9.38
CA LEU A 25 -6.87 -3.11 9.69
C LEU A 25 -6.73 -3.33 11.20
N ARG A 26 -6.85 -2.27 12.01
CA ARG A 26 -6.71 -2.36 13.46
C ARG A 26 -7.79 -3.25 14.09
N ASN A 27 -9.03 -3.15 13.61
CA ASN A 27 -10.13 -3.95 14.13
C ASN A 27 -9.96 -5.44 13.86
N ASN A 28 -9.06 -5.78 12.94
CA ASN A 28 -8.78 -7.18 12.57
C ASN A 28 -7.36 -7.58 12.93
N ASN A 29 -6.79 -6.91 13.91
CA ASN A 29 -5.47 -7.23 14.48
C ASN A 29 -4.30 -7.08 13.52
N VAL A 30 -4.44 -6.27 12.50
CA VAL A 30 -3.29 -5.87 11.68
C VAL A 30 -2.71 -4.64 12.34
N LEU A 31 -1.69 -4.84 13.14
CA LEU A 31 -1.12 -3.80 14.02
C LEU A 31 0.19 -3.22 13.50
N ASN A 32 0.54 -3.54 12.28
CA ASN A 32 1.72 -2.97 11.63
C ASN A 32 1.64 -1.45 11.60
N GLU A 33 2.79 -0.79 11.70
CA GLU A 33 2.86 0.66 11.57
C GLU A 33 2.39 1.06 10.17
N VAL A 34 1.41 1.96 10.10
CA VAL A 34 0.89 2.47 8.84
C VAL A 34 1.26 3.94 8.72
N HIS A 35 2.02 4.26 7.70
CA HIS A 35 2.41 5.64 7.39
C HIS A 35 1.52 6.13 6.26
N VAL A 36 0.84 7.26 6.47
CA VAL A 36 -0.08 7.81 5.47
C VAL A 36 0.59 8.99 4.79
N VAL A 37 0.64 8.96 3.47
CA VAL A 37 1.04 10.11 2.66
C VAL A 37 -0.10 10.42 1.69
N THR A 38 -0.18 11.66 1.23
CA THR A 38 -1.35 12.15 0.52
C THR A 38 -1.14 12.36 -0.98
N SER A 39 0.06 12.12 -1.48
CA SER A 39 0.37 12.29 -2.91
C SER A 39 1.48 11.36 -3.33
N GLY A 40 1.60 11.16 -4.65
CA GLY A 40 2.69 10.38 -5.20
C GLY A 40 4.04 11.03 -4.94
N GLU A 41 4.09 12.36 -5.00
CA GLU A 41 5.33 13.11 -4.72
C GLU A 41 5.78 12.88 -3.28
N GLU A 42 4.87 12.99 -2.33
CA GLU A 42 5.19 12.76 -0.92
C GLU A 42 5.63 11.30 -0.71
N ALA A 43 4.98 10.37 -1.39
CA ALA A 43 5.35 8.96 -1.30
C ALA A 43 6.76 8.71 -1.83
N MET A 44 7.14 9.37 -2.91
CA MET A 44 8.51 9.24 -3.43
C MET A 44 9.53 9.80 -2.44
N ASP A 45 9.22 10.92 -1.78
CA ASP A 45 10.10 11.45 -0.74
C ASP A 45 10.23 10.48 0.43
N PHE A 46 9.13 9.85 0.82
CA PHE A 46 9.16 8.84 1.88
C PHE A 46 10.05 7.66 1.51
N LEU A 47 9.87 7.13 0.30
CA LEU A 47 10.61 5.96 -0.16
C LEU A 47 12.10 6.25 -0.36
N HIS A 48 12.45 7.47 -0.75
CA HIS A 48 13.84 7.87 -0.95
C HIS A 48 14.44 8.53 0.29
N GLN A 49 13.69 8.58 1.39
CA GLN A 49 14.15 9.14 2.67
C GLN A 49 14.64 10.58 2.51
N ARG A 50 13.84 11.42 1.86
CA ARG A 50 14.17 12.83 1.61
C ARG A 50 13.36 13.75 2.52
N GLY A 51 13.93 14.90 2.84
CA GLY A 51 13.26 15.97 3.58
C GLY A 51 12.76 15.48 4.94
N ALA A 52 11.46 15.67 5.19
CA ALA A 52 10.84 15.26 6.45
C ALA A 52 10.93 13.74 6.69
N TYR A 53 11.23 12.97 5.66
CA TYR A 53 11.26 11.51 5.75
C TYR A 53 12.67 10.94 5.79
N ALA A 54 13.66 11.75 6.16
CA ALA A 54 15.05 11.32 6.21
C ALA A 54 15.28 10.07 7.07
N ASN A 55 14.46 9.89 8.10
CA ASN A 55 14.58 8.75 9.01
C ASN A 55 13.47 7.72 8.84
N ALA A 56 12.72 7.79 7.74
CA ALA A 56 11.63 6.86 7.51
C ALA A 56 12.15 5.45 7.26
N ALA A 57 11.43 4.47 7.78
CA ALA A 57 11.73 3.06 7.53
C ALA A 57 11.30 2.70 6.12
N ARG A 58 11.99 1.72 5.52
CA ARG A 58 11.57 1.16 4.24
C ARG A 58 10.30 0.34 4.46
N PRO A 59 9.20 0.65 3.76
CA PRO A 59 7.99 -0.16 3.92
C PRO A 59 8.14 -1.52 3.25
N GLY A 60 7.42 -2.51 3.77
CA GLY A 60 7.36 -3.83 3.16
C GLY A 60 6.11 -4.04 2.33
N LEU A 61 5.21 -3.07 2.32
CA LEU A 61 3.96 -3.13 1.55
C LEU A 61 3.51 -1.70 1.27
N ILE A 62 3.08 -1.46 0.03
CA ILE A 62 2.49 -0.17 -0.36
C ILE A 62 1.03 -0.41 -0.73
N LEU A 63 0.14 0.35 -0.11
CA LEU A 63 -1.29 0.42 -0.48
C LEU A 63 -1.47 1.74 -1.22
N LEU A 64 -1.83 1.67 -2.48
CA LEU A 64 -1.83 2.82 -3.39
C LEU A 64 -3.21 3.11 -3.94
N ASP A 65 -3.77 4.29 -3.58
CA ASP A 65 -4.98 4.77 -4.25
C ASP A 65 -4.60 5.12 -5.69
N ILE A 66 -5.32 4.56 -6.65
CA ILE A 66 -5.02 4.76 -8.06
C ILE A 66 -5.30 6.18 -8.52
N LYS A 67 -6.24 6.88 -7.87
CA LYS A 67 -6.65 8.24 -8.24
C LYS A 67 -6.10 9.26 -7.26
N LEU A 68 -4.89 9.74 -7.53
CA LEU A 68 -4.22 10.73 -6.71
C LEU A 68 -4.14 12.06 -7.45
N PRO A 69 -4.14 13.20 -6.73
CA PRO A 69 -3.88 14.49 -7.33
C PRO A 69 -2.41 14.60 -7.76
N GLY A 70 -2.13 15.46 -8.73
CA GLY A 70 -0.76 15.65 -9.21
C GLY A 70 -0.24 14.42 -9.94
N MET A 71 0.79 13.79 -9.38
CA MET A 71 1.29 12.52 -9.91
C MET A 71 0.24 11.44 -9.62
N ASP A 72 -0.41 10.91 -10.65
CA ASP A 72 -1.44 9.90 -10.45
C ASP A 72 -0.82 8.54 -10.03
N GLY A 73 -1.70 7.63 -9.61
CA GLY A 73 -1.25 6.34 -9.08
C GLY A 73 -0.50 5.50 -10.09
N ILE A 74 -0.88 5.56 -11.36
CA ILE A 74 -0.21 4.79 -12.43
C ILE A 74 1.22 5.31 -12.64
N GLU A 75 1.40 6.63 -12.66
CA GLU A 75 2.71 7.22 -12.80
C GLU A 75 3.61 6.89 -11.60
N PHE A 76 3.06 6.96 -10.40
CA PHE A 76 3.78 6.56 -9.19
C PHE A 76 4.24 5.11 -9.29
N LEU A 77 3.32 4.22 -9.66
CA LEU A 77 3.59 2.79 -9.78
C LEU A 77 4.71 2.53 -10.80
N ARG A 78 4.64 3.21 -11.94
CA ARG A 78 5.66 3.08 -12.98
C ARG A 78 7.04 3.48 -12.45
N ARG A 79 7.12 4.57 -11.70
CA ARG A 79 8.39 5.04 -11.13
C ARG A 79 8.96 4.08 -10.10
N VAL A 80 8.11 3.54 -9.23
CA VAL A 80 8.54 2.58 -8.21
C VAL A 80 9.08 1.32 -8.88
N LYS A 81 8.39 0.81 -9.88
CA LYS A 81 8.79 -0.43 -10.52
C LYS A 81 9.96 -0.26 -11.49
N ALA A 82 10.29 0.97 -11.85
CA ALA A 82 11.49 1.28 -12.64
C ALA A 82 12.74 1.45 -11.78
N ASP A 83 12.60 1.64 -10.48
CA ASP A 83 13.71 1.83 -9.56
C ASP A 83 14.13 0.49 -8.97
N PRO A 84 15.38 0.03 -9.22
CA PRO A 84 15.81 -1.28 -8.71
C PRO A 84 15.75 -1.42 -7.20
N LYS A 85 15.88 -0.32 -6.46
CA LYS A 85 15.82 -0.35 -5.00
C LYS A 85 14.39 -0.47 -4.48
N LEU A 86 13.41 0.05 -5.22
CA LEU A 86 12.02 0.08 -4.81
C LEU A 86 11.19 -1.03 -5.45
N LYS A 87 11.60 -1.51 -6.61
CA LYS A 87 10.88 -2.51 -7.37
C LYS A 87 10.46 -3.74 -6.55
N PRO A 88 11.28 -4.26 -5.62
CA PRO A 88 10.87 -5.42 -4.85
C PRO A 88 9.71 -5.20 -3.88
N ILE A 89 9.39 -3.94 -3.55
CA ILE A 89 8.31 -3.67 -2.61
C ILE A 89 6.98 -3.99 -3.28
N PRO A 90 6.16 -4.88 -2.69
CA PRO A 90 4.85 -5.18 -3.27
C PRO A 90 3.91 -3.98 -3.18
N VAL A 91 3.18 -3.74 -4.27
CA VAL A 91 2.21 -2.64 -4.36
C VAL A 91 0.84 -3.24 -4.62
N VAL A 92 -0.11 -2.93 -3.75
CA VAL A 92 -1.51 -3.28 -3.90
C VAL A 92 -2.28 -2.01 -4.22
N VAL A 93 -2.93 -1.99 -5.37
CA VAL A 93 -3.69 -0.83 -5.82
C VAL A 93 -5.08 -0.85 -5.20
N LEU A 94 -5.49 0.31 -4.67
CA LEU A 94 -6.84 0.50 -4.14
C LEU A 94 -7.64 1.31 -5.15
N THR A 95 -8.83 0.84 -5.50
CA THR A 95 -9.67 1.51 -6.48
C THR A 95 -11.13 1.51 -6.05
N THR A 96 -11.85 2.58 -6.33
CA THR A 96 -13.29 2.65 -6.07
C THR A 96 -14.11 1.98 -7.16
N SER A 97 -13.44 1.62 -8.25
CA SER A 97 -14.09 1.02 -9.41
C SER A 97 -13.34 -0.22 -9.83
N ALA A 98 -14.06 -1.31 -10.08
CA ALA A 98 -13.49 -2.50 -10.69
C ALA A 98 -13.31 -2.31 -12.20
N GLY A 99 -13.20 -1.06 -12.66
CA GLY A 99 -13.03 -0.72 -14.07
C GLY A 99 -11.86 -1.47 -14.68
N GLU A 100 -12.15 -2.28 -15.67
CA GLU A 100 -11.18 -3.18 -16.27
C GLU A 100 -9.92 -2.46 -16.74
N LYS A 101 -10.09 -1.28 -17.32
CA LYS A 101 -8.96 -0.51 -17.85
C LYS A 101 -7.96 -0.13 -16.74
N GLU A 102 -8.46 0.39 -15.62
CA GLU A 102 -7.57 0.80 -14.52
C GLU A 102 -6.82 -0.39 -13.95
N ILE A 103 -7.48 -1.53 -13.81
CA ILE A 103 -6.86 -2.75 -13.31
C ILE A 103 -5.80 -3.25 -14.28
N VAL A 104 -6.10 -3.31 -15.57
CA VAL A 104 -5.16 -3.75 -16.59
C VAL A 104 -3.95 -2.82 -16.63
N ASP A 105 -4.16 -1.51 -16.61
CA ASP A 105 -3.07 -0.54 -16.62
C ASP A 105 -2.19 -0.70 -15.38
N SER A 106 -2.80 -0.94 -14.21
CA SER A 106 -2.06 -1.17 -12.96
C SER A 106 -1.14 -2.38 -13.07
N TYR A 107 -1.64 -3.50 -13.58
CA TYR A 107 -0.83 -4.70 -13.73
C TYR A 107 0.27 -4.50 -14.77
N ARG A 108 0.01 -3.80 -15.85
CA ARG A 108 1.04 -3.48 -16.86
C ARG A 108 2.17 -2.65 -16.26
N CYS A 109 1.86 -1.81 -15.28
CA CYS A 109 2.87 -0.99 -14.62
C CYS A 109 3.53 -1.68 -13.44
N GLY A 110 3.15 -2.91 -13.14
CA GLY A 110 3.81 -3.73 -12.14
C GLY A 110 3.11 -3.85 -10.81
N ALA A 111 1.81 -3.52 -10.72
CA ALA A 111 1.05 -3.76 -9.48
C ALA A 111 1.03 -5.25 -9.18
N ASN A 112 1.19 -5.58 -7.91
CA ASN A 112 1.18 -6.97 -7.46
C ASN A 112 -0.24 -7.50 -7.25
N SER A 113 -1.17 -6.62 -6.89
CA SER A 113 -2.58 -6.97 -6.76
C SER A 113 -3.42 -5.70 -6.68
N TYR A 114 -4.73 -5.85 -6.53
CA TYR A 114 -5.63 -4.72 -6.31
C TYR A 114 -6.72 -5.10 -5.32
N ILE A 115 -7.31 -4.09 -4.68
CA ILE A 115 -8.46 -4.23 -3.80
C ILE A 115 -9.48 -3.16 -4.20
N VAL A 116 -10.75 -3.53 -4.33
CA VAL A 116 -11.82 -2.58 -4.60
C VAL A 116 -12.30 -2.00 -3.27
N LYS A 117 -12.35 -0.68 -3.16
CA LYS A 117 -12.85 0.01 -1.98
C LYS A 117 -14.36 -0.20 -1.82
N PRO A 118 -14.86 -0.29 -0.60
CA PRO A 118 -14.15 -0.16 0.67
C PRO A 118 -13.31 -1.39 1.00
N VAL A 119 -12.15 -1.16 1.61
CA VAL A 119 -11.24 -2.24 1.97
C VAL A 119 -11.83 -2.99 3.16
N ASP A 120 -12.08 -4.28 2.98
CA ASP A 120 -12.49 -5.13 4.08
C ASP A 120 -11.39 -6.16 4.39
N PHE A 121 -11.48 -6.75 5.56
CA PHE A 121 -10.45 -7.65 6.02
C PHE A 121 -10.30 -8.89 5.13
N ALA A 122 -11.43 -9.45 4.65
CA ALA A 122 -11.40 -10.66 3.84
C ALA A 122 -10.63 -10.44 2.53
N GLN A 123 -10.89 -9.32 1.83
CA GLN A 123 -10.15 -8.96 0.64
C GLN A 123 -8.67 -8.75 0.95
N PHE A 124 -8.39 -8.02 2.04
CA PHE A 124 -7.02 -7.72 2.43
C PHE A 124 -6.23 -9.00 2.69
N VAL A 125 -6.79 -9.90 3.50
CA VAL A 125 -6.13 -11.16 3.85
C VAL A 125 -5.89 -12.01 2.60
N LYS A 126 -6.88 -12.09 1.71
CA LYS A 126 -6.74 -12.85 0.47
C LYS A 126 -5.53 -12.35 -0.34
N VAL A 127 -5.42 -11.04 -0.52
CA VAL A 127 -4.32 -10.43 -1.27
C VAL A 127 -2.98 -10.68 -0.57
N ILE A 128 -2.93 -10.50 0.74
CA ILE A 128 -1.71 -10.67 1.51
C ILE A 128 -1.21 -12.12 1.44
N LYS A 129 -2.13 -13.09 1.46
CA LYS A 129 -1.78 -14.50 1.30
C LYS A 129 -1.25 -14.77 -0.10
N GLU A 130 -1.88 -14.21 -1.12
CA GLU A 130 -1.43 -14.37 -2.51
C GLU A 130 -0.02 -13.82 -2.70
N LEU A 131 0.32 -12.75 -1.99
CA LEU A 131 1.64 -12.14 -2.05
C LEU A 131 2.64 -12.78 -1.09
N LYS A 132 2.22 -13.80 -0.34
CA LYS A 132 3.04 -14.51 0.65
C LYS A 132 3.54 -13.60 1.77
N LEU A 133 2.76 -12.61 2.15
CA LEU A 133 3.10 -11.64 3.19
C LEU A 133 2.34 -11.87 4.50
N TYR A 134 1.56 -12.94 4.58
CA TYR A 134 0.63 -13.16 5.69
C TYR A 134 1.30 -13.05 7.07
N TRP A 135 2.43 -13.73 7.22
CA TRP A 135 3.13 -13.76 8.51
C TRP A 135 3.80 -12.45 8.90
N MET A 136 3.99 -11.56 7.92
CA MET A 136 4.62 -10.27 8.14
C MET A 136 3.62 -9.14 8.39
N VAL A 137 2.36 -9.34 8.04
CA VAL A 137 1.35 -8.31 8.09
C VAL A 137 0.26 -8.62 9.11
N VAL A 138 -0.26 -9.85 9.14
CA VAL A 138 -1.28 -10.22 10.11
C VAL A 138 -0.61 -10.66 11.40
N ASN A 139 -0.65 -9.80 12.41
CA ASN A 139 0.14 -9.98 13.63
C ASN A 139 -0.51 -10.86 14.68
N SER A 140 -1.83 -10.98 14.65
CA SER A 140 -2.54 -11.76 15.65
C SER A 140 -3.23 -12.92 14.94
N LEU A 141 -2.63 -14.09 15.05
CA LEU A 141 -3.11 -15.27 14.38
C LEU A 141 -3.82 -16.18 15.37
N PRO A 142 -4.93 -16.81 14.97
CA PRO A 142 -5.55 -17.84 15.80
C PRO A 142 -4.57 -19.00 15.98
N ARG A 143 -4.61 -19.51 17.17
CA ARG A 143 -3.74 -20.62 17.51
C ARG A 143 -4.54 -21.89 17.60
#